data_cbadbd7239023d26141a568af4962fd0
#
_entry.id   cbadbd7239023d26141a568af4962fd0
#
_cell.length_a   1.000
_cell.length_b   1.000
_cell.length_c   1.000
_cell.angle_alpha   90.00
_cell.angle_beta   90.00
_cell.angle_gamma   90.00
#
_symmetry.space_group_name_H-M   'P 1'
#
loop_
_entity.id
_entity.type
_entity.pdbx_description
1 polymer ?
#
loop_
_entity_poly.entity_id
_entity_poly.type
_entity_poly.pdbx_seq_one_letter_code
_entity_poly.pdbx_strand_id
1 'polypeptide(L)'
;MSRPMLERSDVHADSLPADLLQSTEPVLLRGLVRHWPMVQAAQRSDQRFCDYLRGFGAAGAATQVGLWRGAPAIEGRFFYNADFSGFNYQRAIAGFGALLDELLGRAKETNPPALYLGSTELDGSFPGLRQANDLPLRLPVNVADPLVSLWLGNRVRVAAHFDLPDNLACVVAGRRRFTLFPPEQVGNLYIGPLDLTPAGQAISLVDLAKPDFARFPRYAQALAQAQTAELLPGDAVFIPSLWWHAVEALEPVSALVNFWWRQSPAYMDSPMNTLMLALMTLRDLPSAQRQAWGALFDHYVFHADAQTAAHIPPHAQGVLAPLTPDRARHLRAVLLNRLNR
;
A
#
# COMPACT_ATOMS: atom_id res chain seq x y z
N MET A 1 11.41 -17.61 -13.72
CA MET A 1 12.33 -16.68 -13.04
C MET A 1 11.62 -15.32 -13.02
N SER A 2 11.65 -14.60 -11.89
CA SER A 2 11.12 -13.24 -11.79
C SER A 2 11.91 -12.27 -12.67
N ARG A 3 11.29 -11.17 -13.11
CA ARG A 3 11.99 -10.11 -13.83
C ARG A 3 12.88 -9.31 -12.85
N PRO A 4 14.04 -8.80 -13.28
CA PRO A 4 14.82 -7.88 -12.46
C PRO A 4 14.03 -6.58 -12.24
N MET A 5 14.08 -6.04 -11.05
CA MET A 5 13.56 -4.69 -10.74
C MET A 5 14.59 -3.66 -11.21
N LEU A 6 14.13 -2.51 -11.71
CA LEU A 6 15.01 -1.38 -11.98
C LEU A 6 15.66 -0.93 -10.67
N GLU A 7 16.99 -0.92 -10.61
CA GLU A 7 17.75 -0.55 -9.42
C GLU A 7 18.56 0.71 -9.66
N ARG A 8 18.54 1.63 -8.69
CA ARG A 8 19.32 2.86 -8.68
C ARG A 8 20.04 3.00 -7.32
N SER A 9 21.33 3.24 -7.37
CA SER A 9 22.21 3.42 -6.18
C SER A 9 22.81 4.83 -6.06
N ASP A 10 22.56 5.68 -7.03
CA ASP A 10 23.07 7.04 -7.17
C ASP A 10 22.07 8.12 -6.73
N VAL A 11 20.93 7.71 -6.14
CA VAL A 11 19.88 8.62 -5.73
C VAL A 11 20.13 9.11 -4.31
N HIS A 12 20.12 10.44 -4.14
CA HIS A 12 20.25 11.08 -2.85
C HIS A 12 18.89 11.54 -2.33
N ALA A 13 18.68 11.41 -1.01
CA ALA A 13 17.44 11.77 -0.34
C ALA A 13 17.03 13.23 -0.60
N ASP A 14 18.03 14.16 -0.63
CA ASP A 14 17.80 15.59 -0.82
C ASP A 14 17.45 15.99 -2.27
N SER A 15 17.58 15.07 -3.23
CA SER A 15 17.44 15.34 -4.66
C SER A 15 16.86 14.16 -5.43
N LEU A 16 15.65 13.70 -5.01
CA LEU A 16 14.95 12.67 -5.75
C LEU A 16 14.62 13.15 -7.17
N PRO A 17 15.04 12.41 -8.21
CA PRO A 17 14.76 12.79 -9.58
C PRO A 17 13.26 12.79 -9.87
N ALA A 18 12.78 13.79 -10.63
CA ALA A 18 11.36 13.90 -10.98
C ALA A 18 10.86 12.70 -11.78
N ASP A 19 11.70 12.12 -12.64
CA ASP A 19 11.39 10.92 -13.42
C ASP A 19 11.13 9.69 -12.55
N LEU A 20 11.76 9.60 -11.38
CA LEU A 20 11.49 8.54 -10.41
C LEU A 20 10.04 8.56 -9.93
N LEU A 21 9.54 9.74 -9.51
CA LEU A 21 8.19 9.90 -8.98
C LEU A 21 7.10 9.81 -10.07
N GLN A 22 7.51 9.76 -11.33
CA GLN A 22 6.65 9.58 -12.51
C GLN A 22 6.81 8.18 -13.13
N SER A 23 7.65 7.33 -12.55
CA SER A 23 7.85 5.97 -13.05
C SER A 23 6.54 5.19 -13.04
N THR A 24 6.27 4.47 -14.11
CA THR A 24 5.14 3.54 -14.21
C THR A 24 5.50 2.13 -13.76
N GLU A 25 6.77 1.89 -13.44
CA GLU A 25 7.29 0.62 -12.92
C GLU A 25 7.99 0.83 -11.58
N PRO A 26 8.04 -0.21 -10.70
CA PRO A 26 8.76 -0.14 -9.45
C PRO A 26 10.25 0.14 -9.63
N VAL A 27 10.82 0.93 -8.73
CA VAL A 27 12.24 1.27 -8.72
C VAL A 27 12.82 1.01 -7.33
N LEU A 28 13.85 0.19 -7.28
CA LEU A 28 14.62 -0.08 -6.06
C LEU A 28 15.71 0.98 -5.88
N LEU A 29 15.78 1.57 -4.70
CA LEU A 29 16.68 2.68 -4.35
C LEU A 29 17.61 2.23 -3.24
N ARG A 30 18.85 1.92 -3.58
CA ARG A 30 19.83 1.43 -2.61
C ARG A 30 20.37 2.55 -1.74
N GLY A 31 20.30 2.34 -0.45
CA GLY A 31 20.89 3.23 0.54
C GLY A 31 20.26 4.62 0.64
N LEU A 32 19.07 4.83 0.06
CA LEU A 32 18.41 6.13 -0.01
C LEU A 32 18.33 6.82 1.35
N VAL A 33 17.96 6.08 2.39
CA VAL A 33 17.75 6.59 3.75
C VAL A 33 18.78 6.07 4.76
N ARG A 34 19.94 5.59 4.29
CA ARG A 34 20.99 5.04 5.16
C ARG A 34 21.50 6.02 6.23
N HIS A 35 21.35 7.31 5.99
CA HIS A 35 21.76 8.39 6.89
C HIS A 35 20.76 8.67 8.01
N TRP A 36 19.56 8.11 7.93
CA TRP A 36 18.55 8.35 8.97
C TRP A 36 19.00 7.82 10.33
N PRO A 37 18.82 8.58 11.42
CA PRO A 37 19.19 8.13 12.76
C PRO A 37 18.54 6.80 13.17
N MET A 38 17.28 6.54 12.76
CA MET A 38 16.63 5.27 13.06
C MET A 38 17.28 4.10 12.33
N VAL A 39 17.75 4.28 11.09
CA VAL A 39 18.50 3.25 10.34
C VAL A 39 19.84 2.99 11.00
N GLN A 40 20.56 4.03 11.39
CA GLN A 40 21.84 3.90 12.10
C GLN A 40 21.68 3.19 13.47
N ALA A 41 20.56 3.43 14.16
CA ALA A 41 20.23 2.70 15.39
C ALA A 41 19.96 1.20 15.11
N ALA A 42 19.19 0.90 14.07
CA ALA A 42 18.87 -0.48 13.66
C ALA A 42 20.13 -1.27 13.22
N GLN A 43 21.06 -0.62 12.54
CA GLN A 43 22.34 -1.24 12.13
C GLN A 43 23.21 -1.64 13.32
N ARG A 44 23.02 -1.02 14.49
CA ARG A 44 23.76 -1.39 15.70
C ARG A 44 23.16 -2.62 16.38
N SER A 45 21.84 -2.64 16.61
CA SER A 45 21.08 -3.78 17.14
C SER A 45 19.58 -3.48 17.18
N ASP A 46 18.75 -4.55 17.26
CA ASP A 46 17.31 -4.44 17.50
C ASP A 46 17.00 -3.67 18.78
N GLN A 47 17.79 -3.88 19.85
CA GLN A 47 17.64 -3.14 21.09
C GLN A 47 17.84 -1.63 20.89
N ARG A 48 18.89 -1.21 20.18
CA ARG A 48 19.18 0.21 19.93
C ARG A 48 18.12 0.85 19.05
N PHE A 49 17.56 0.12 18.09
CA PHE A 49 16.44 0.56 17.29
C PHE A 49 15.18 0.81 18.14
N CYS A 50 14.82 -0.16 18.98
CA CYS A 50 13.69 -0.02 19.88
C CYS A 50 13.86 1.11 20.88
N ASP A 51 15.07 1.28 21.45
CA ASP A 51 15.38 2.38 22.37
C ASP A 51 15.27 3.74 21.67
N TYR A 52 15.72 3.84 20.42
CA TYR A 52 15.57 5.04 19.60
C TYR A 52 14.09 5.41 19.43
N LEU A 53 13.24 4.44 19.05
CA LEU A 53 11.82 4.68 18.87
C LEU A 53 11.11 5.08 20.17
N ARG A 54 11.51 4.52 21.32
CA ARG A 54 10.96 4.92 22.63
C ARG A 54 11.17 6.39 22.96
N GLY A 55 12.25 6.98 22.45
CA GLY A 55 12.54 8.39 22.65
C GLY A 55 11.53 9.36 22.02
N PHE A 56 10.72 8.88 21.09
CA PHE A 56 9.70 9.68 20.37
C PHE A 56 8.25 9.36 20.79
N GLY A 57 8.04 8.37 21.65
CA GLY A 57 6.72 8.17 22.22
C GLY A 57 6.28 9.41 22.98
N ALA A 58 4.98 9.76 22.95
CA ALA A 58 4.44 10.85 23.73
C ALA A 58 4.90 10.72 25.20
N ALA A 59 5.27 11.81 25.82
CA ALA A 59 5.90 11.85 27.12
C ALA A 59 5.24 10.89 28.13
N GLY A 60 5.98 9.82 28.46
CA GLY A 60 5.57 8.77 29.38
C GLY A 60 4.70 7.69 28.74
N ALA A 61 5.30 6.58 28.41
CA ALA A 61 4.73 5.20 28.24
C ALA A 61 3.32 5.00 27.62
N ALA A 62 2.64 6.04 27.15
CA ALA A 62 1.21 6.07 26.91
C ALA A 62 0.78 6.11 25.44
N THR A 63 1.72 6.12 24.46
CA THR A 63 1.33 6.04 23.05
C THR A 63 0.65 4.69 22.82
N GLN A 64 -0.66 4.73 22.61
CA GLN A 64 -1.46 3.55 22.26
C GLN A 64 -1.41 3.36 20.74
N VAL A 65 -1.18 2.13 20.31
CA VAL A 65 -1.08 1.77 18.90
C VAL A 65 -2.01 0.61 18.56
N GLY A 66 -2.53 0.61 17.34
CA GLY A 66 -3.28 -0.52 16.80
C GLY A 66 -2.33 -1.67 16.46
N LEU A 67 -2.54 -2.82 17.07
CA LEU A 67 -1.73 -4.02 16.91
C LEU A 67 -2.55 -5.16 16.32
N TRP A 68 -2.04 -5.80 15.28
CA TRP A 68 -2.55 -7.08 14.80
C TRP A 68 -1.74 -8.21 15.42
N ARG A 69 -2.46 -9.18 15.97
CA ARG A 69 -1.87 -10.29 16.72
C ARG A 69 -2.37 -11.61 16.15
N GLY A 70 -1.47 -12.45 15.68
CA GLY A 70 -1.78 -13.77 15.15
C GLY A 70 -1.13 -14.88 15.94
N ALA A 71 -1.79 -16.05 16.03
CA ALA A 71 -1.20 -17.23 16.68
C ALA A 71 0.04 -17.71 15.90
N PRO A 72 0.99 -18.44 16.54
CA PRO A 72 2.15 -19.01 15.86
C PRO A 72 1.78 -19.85 14.63
N ALA A 73 0.63 -20.54 14.68
CA ALA A 73 0.14 -21.42 13.60
C ALA A 73 -0.09 -20.69 12.26
N ILE A 74 -0.24 -19.35 12.25
CA ILE A 74 -0.39 -18.60 10.99
C ILE A 74 0.95 -18.32 10.30
N GLU A 75 2.08 -18.65 10.92
CA GLU A 75 3.44 -18.44 10.39
C GLU A 75 3.64 -17.01 9.84
N GLY A 76 3.14 -16.01 10.56
CA GLY A 76 3.22 -14.60 10.19
C GLY A 76 2.26 -14.15 9.07
N ARG A 77 1.47 -15.04 8.47
CA ARG A 77 0.55 -14.73 7.38
C ARG A 77 -0.78 -14.20 7.92
N PHE A 78 -0.96 -12.89 7.95
CA PHE A 78 -2.26 -12.26 8.21
C PHE A 78 -3.20 -12.47 7.02
N PHE A 79 -4.30 -13.20 7.26
CA PHE A 79 -5.15 -13.70 6.19
C PHE A 79 -6.59 -13.90 6.67
N TYR A 80 -7.44 -14.43 5.81
CA TYR A 80 -8.77 -14.89 6.16
C TYR A 80 -8.73 -16.12 7.08
N ASN A 81 -9.76 -16.30 7.89
CA ASN A 81 -10.05 -17.59 8.55
C ASN A 81 -10.52 -18.63 7.52
N ALA A 82 -10.73 -19.87 7.97
CA ALA A 82 -10.97 -21.00 7.07
C ALA A 82 -12.26 -20.88 6.23
N ASP A 83 -13.29 -20.24 6.75
CA ASP A 83 -14.60 -20.07 6.13
C ASP A 83 -14.84 -18.70 5.48
N PHE A 84 -13.83 -17.84 5.46
CA PHE A 84 -13.90 -16.47 4.95
C PHE A 84 -14.95 -15.58 5.64
N SER A 85 -15.39 -15.92 6.86
CA SER A 85 -16.28 -15.07 7.65
C SER A 85 -15.53 -13.95 8.42
N GLY A 86 -14.21 -14.00 8.46
CA GLY A 86 -13.34 -13.07 9.16
C GLY A 86 -11.87 -13.37 8.90
N PHE A 87 -11.04 -13.08 9.90
CA PHE A 87 -9.57 -13.16 9.76
C PHE A 87 -8.96 -14.15 10.76
N ASN A 88 -7.76 -14.64 10.45
CA ASN A 88 -6.98 -15.56 11.29
C ASN A 88 -6.17 -14.84 12.37
N TYR A 89 -6.48 -13.59 12.66
CA TYR A 89 -5.79 -12.73 13.63
C TYR A 89 -6.78 -11.85 14.38
N GLN A 90 -6.33 -11.25 15.47
CA GLN A 90 -7.08 -10.29 16.26
C GLN A 90 -6.47 -8.89 16.14
N ARG A 91 -7.32 -7.88 16.21
CA ARG A 91 -6.92 -6.48 16.37
C ARG A 91 -6.99 -6.13 17.85
N ALA A 92 -5.95 -5.50 18.36
CA ALA A 92 -5.85 -5.05 19.72
C ALA A 92 -5.28 -3.63 19.78
N ILE A 93 -5.49 -2.96 20.90
CA ILE A 93 -4.77 -1.72 21.22
C ILE A 93 -3.73 -2.09 22.28
N ALA A 94 -2.50 -1.64 22.10
CA ALA A 94 -1.40 -1.91 23.00
C ALA A 94 -0.57 -0.65 23.23
N GLY A 95 0.10 -0.56 24.37
CA GLY A 95 1.12 0.45 24.59
C GLY A 95 2.31 0.21 23.69
N PHE A 96 2.80 1.26 23.03
CA PHE A 96 3.92 1.14 22.06
C PHE A 96 5.17 0.56 22.72
N GLY A 97 5.52 1.00 23.94
CA GLY A 97 6.64 0.45 24.72
C GLY A 97 6.50 -1.06 24.97
N ALA A 98 5.31 -1.51 25.35
CA ALA A 98 5.04 -2.93 25.57
C ALA A 98 5.17 -3.77 24.30
N LEU A 99 4.75 -3.23 23.15
CA LEU A 99 4.98 -3.88 21.84
C LEU A 99 6.48 -4.05 21.56
N LEU A 100 7.29 -3.00 21.79
CA LEU A 100 8.75 -3.07 21.59
C LEU A 100 9.41 -4.10 22.51
N ASP A 101 8.97 -4.17 23.80
CA ASP A 101 9.45 -5.17 24.76
C ASP A 101 9.08 -6.59 24.33
N GLU A 102 7.86 -6.79 23.82
CA GLU A 102 7.42 -8.09 23.34
C GLU A 102 8.20 -8.53 22.09
N LEU A 103 8.44 -7.64 21.12
CA LEU A 103 9.25 -7.93 19.94
C LEU A 103 10.67 -8.37 20.33
N LEU A 104 11.32 -7.64 21.22
CA LEU A 104 12.67 -7.95 21.70
C LEU A 104 12.70 -9.26 22.49
N GLY A 105 11.74 -9.47 23.40
CA GLY A 105 11.64 -10.66 24.23
C GLY A 105 11.47 -11.94 23.41
N ARG A 106 10.78 -11.85 22.27
CA ARG A 106 10.49 -12.98 21.38
C ARG A 106 11.47 -13.12 20.20
N ALA A 107 12.48 -12.25 20.10
CA ALA A 107 13.38 -12.21 18.94
C ALA A 107 14.11 -13.54 18.67
N LYS A 108 14.33 -14.35 19.70
CA LYS A 108 15.01 -15.66 19.62
C LYS A 108 14.05 -16.83 19.44
N GLU A 109 12.74 -16.62 19.53
CA GLU A 109 11.75 -17.68 19.32
C GLU A 109 11.72 -18.10 17.84
N THR A 110 11.67 -19.40 17.60
CA THR A 110 11.65 -19.94 16.23
C THR A 110 10.30 -19.68 15.55
N ASN A 111 9.20 -19.78 16.31
CA ASN A 111 7.85 -19.56 15.81
C ASN A 111 7.04 -18.73 16.81
N PRO A 112 7.33 -17.42 16.94
CA PRO A 112 6.59 -16.54 17.85
C PRO A 112 5.19 -16.25 17.29
N PRO A 113 4.26 -15.77 18.15
CA PRO A 113 3.04 -15.12 17.67
C PRO A 113 3.38 -14.00 16.70
N ALA A 114 2.59 -13.84 15.64
CA ALA A 114 2.74 -12.74 14.71
C ALA A 114 2.29 -11.42 15.36
N LEU A 115 3.15 -10.42 15.31
CA LEU A 115 2.91 -9.08 15.84
C LEU A 115 3.10 -8.07 14.72
N TYR A 116 2.08 -7.23 14.47
CA TYR A 116 2.15 -6.25 13.40
C TYR A 116 1.44 -4.94 13.76
N LEU A 117 2.20 -3.88 13.83
CA LEU A 117 1.73 -2.51 13.85
C LEU A 117 1.65 -2.04 12.41
N GLY A 118 0.42 -1.81 11.91
CA GLY A 118 0.18 -1.36 10.54
C GLY A 118 -0.13 0.12 10.48
N SER A 119 0.37 0.82 9.48
CA SER A 119 0.04 2.20 9.09
C SER A 119 -0.19 3.16 10.25
N THR A 120 0.79 3.28 11.15
CA THR A 120 0.71 4.25 12.24
C THR A 120 1.35 5.56 11.80
N GLU A 121 0.53 6.60 11.66
CA GLU A 121 0.98 7.92 11.24
C GLU A 121 2.06 8.49 12.17
N LEU A 122 3.15 9.02 11.60
CA LEU A 122 4.28 9.51 12.39
C LEU A 122 3.95 10.80 13.13
N ASP A 123 3.37 11.78 12.44
CA ASP A 123 3.24 13.15 12.97
C ASP A 123 2.33 13.18 14.21
N GLY A 124 1.22 12.43 14.18
CA GLY A 124 0.27 12.37 15.30
C GLY A 124 0.70 11.42 16.41
N SER A 125 1.40 10.31 16.08
CA SER A 125 1.71 9.26 17.04
C SER A 125 3.10 9.39 17.68
N PHE A 126 4.07 9.94 16.94
CA PHE A 126 5.48 10.01 17.34
C PHE A 126 6.06 11.39 17.06
N PRO A 127 5.69 12.43 17.85
CA PRO A 127 6.16 13.80 17.62
C PRO A 127 7.67 13.90 17.52
N GLY A 128 8.16 14.52 16.46
CA GLY A 128 9.60 14.69 16.19
C GLY A 128 10.28 13.53 15.45
N LEU A 129 9.66 12.34 15.38
CA LEU A 129 10.27 11.19 14.71
C LEU A 129 10.44 11.46 13.20
N ARG A 130 9.41 12.01 12.56
CA ARG A 130 9.48 12.40 11.14
C ARG A 130 10.57 13.43 10.91
N GLN A 131 10.62 14.48 11.70
CA GLN A 131 11.63 15.55 11.54
C GLN A 131 13.07 15.04 11.57
N ALA A 132 13.32 13.97 12.35
CA ALA A 132 14.64 13.34 12.41
C ALA A 132 14.89 12.34 11.27
N ASN A 133 13.84 11.88 10.57
CA ASN A 133 13.90 10.81 9.57
C ASN A 133 12.97 11.13 8.39
N ASP A 134 13.19 12.24 7.71
CA ASP A 134 12.32 12.71 6.63
C ASP A 134 13.00 12.62 5.25
N LEU A 135 12.19 12.65 4.21
CA LEU A 135 12.57 12.83 2.83
C LEU A 135 11.90 14.10 2.29
N PRO A 136 12.65 15.05 1.74
CA PRO A 136 12.08 16.26 1.14
C PRO A 136 11.49 15.96 -0.25
N LEU A 137 10.36 15.27 -0.28
CA LEU A 137 9.67 14.93 -1.53
C LEU A 137 9.16 16.21 -2.21
N ARG A 138 9.65 16.48 -3.41
CA ARG A 138 9.17 17.58 -4.25
C ARG A 138 7.99 17.14 -5.10
N LEU A 139 6.83 17.07 -4.49
CA LEU A 139 5.59 16.73 -5.19
C LEU A 139 5.05 17.95 -5.96
N PRO A 140 4.25 17.74 -7.03
CA PRO A 140 3.56 18.83 -7.72
C PRO A 140 2.69 19.65 -6.77
N VAL A 141 2.54 20.97 -7.01
CA VAL A 141 1.85 21.92 -6.13
C VAL A 141 0.39 21.55 -5.81
N ASN A 142 -0.25 20.81 -6.69
CA ASN A 142 -1.63 20.35 -6.53
C ASN A 142 -1.77 18.98 -5.84
N VAL A 143 -0.66 18.36 -5.45
CA VAL A 143 -0.62 17.10 -4.72
C VAL A 143 -0.55 17.41 -3.23
N ALA A 144 -1.38 16.75 -2.43
CA ALA A 144 -1.34 16.90 -0.98
C ALA A 144 -0.03 16.33 -0.40
N ASP A 145 0.36 16.84 0.76
CA ASP A 145 1.50 16.29 1.51
C ASP A 145 1.34 14.78 1.72
N PRO A 146 2.43 14.02 1.64
CA PRO A 146 2.37 12.58 1.81
C PRO A 146 1.93 12.20 3.23
N LEU A 147 1.09 11.20 3.32
CA LEU A 147 0.86 10.47 4.57
C LEU A 147 2.11 9.64 4.87
N VAL A 148 2.74 9.91 6.00
CA VAL A 148 3.96 9.19 6.43
C VAL A 148 3.62 8.27 7.59
N SER A 149 3.87 6.96 7.41
CA SER A 149 3.47 5.94 8.39
C SER A 149 4.61 4.99 8.73
N LEU A 150 4.63 4.58 10.01
CA LEU A 150 5.50 3.50 10.51
C LEU A 150 4.75 2.17 10.45
N TRP A 151 5.46 1.14 9.99
CA TRP A 151 5.05 -0.26 9.98
C TRP A 151 6.11 -1.07 10.71
N LEU A 152 5.72 -1.73 11.78
CA LEU A 152 6.66 -2.45 12.66
C LEU A 152 6.09 -3.82 13.03
N GLY A 153 6.93 -4.83 13.05
CA GLY A 153 6.51 -6.17 13.46
C GLY A 153 7.67 -7.14 13.50
N ASN A 154 7.32 -8.41 13.68
CA ASN A 154 8.28 -9.51 13.55
C ASN A 154 8.24 -10.12 12.13
N ARG A 155 8.44 -11.42 11.98
CA ARG A 155 8.43 -12.16 10.69
C ARG A 155 7.04 -12.25 10.08
N VAL A 156 6.42 -11.12 9.75
CA VAL A 156 5.09 -11.06 9.16
C VAL A 156 5.13 -11.15 7.63
N ARG A 157 4.06 -11.72 7.07
CA ARG A 157 3.85 -11.88 5.63
C ARG A 157 2.54 -11.23 5.24
N VAL A 158 2.64 -10.14 4.48
CA VAL A 158 1.49 -9.41 3.93
C VAL A 158 1.23 -9.93 2.52
N ALA A 159 0.03 -10.46 2.27
CA ALA A 159 -0.37 -11.00 0.98
C ALA A 159 -0.39 -9.90 -0.10
N ALA A 160 -0.25 -10.29 -1.37
CA ALA A 160 -0.24 -9.33 -2.47
C ALA A 160 -1.56 -8.56 -2.51
N HIS A 161 -1.45 -7.23 -2.46
CA HIS A 161 -2.51 -6.23 -2.54
C HIS A 161 -1.99 -5.03 -3.32
N PHE A 162 -2.86 -4.11 -3.67
CA PHE A 162 -2.45 -2.82 -4.24
C PHE A 162 -2.87 -1.68 -3.32
N ASP A 163 -2.18 -0.56 -3.43
CA ASP A 163 -2.58 0.70 -2.83
C ASP A 163 -3.02 1.70 -3.90
N LEU A 164 -3.95 2.60 -3.55
CA LEU A 164 -4.37 3.69 -4.43
C LEU A 164 -3.33 4.81 -4.53
N PRO A 165 -2.60 5.18 -3.47
CA PRO A 165 -1.48 6.11 -3.55
C PRO A 165 -0.27 5.51 -4.27
N ASP A 166 0.58 6.38 -4.83
CA ASP A 166 1.98 6.06 -5.03
C ASP A 166 2.64 5.86 -3.65
N ASN A 167 3.64 4.99 -3.60
CA ASN A 167 4.25 4.56 -2.35
C ASN A 167 5.78 4.56 -2.46
N LEU A 168 6.44 5.29 -1.58
CA LEU A 168 7.88 5.17 -1.37
C LEU A 168 8.10 4.49 -0.01
N ALA A 169 8.43 3.20 -0.03
CA ALA A 169 8.61 2.37 1.15
C ALA A 169 10.10 2.25 1.52
N CYS A 170 10.49 2.84 2.65
CA CYS A 170 11.86 2.88 3.15
C CYS A 170 12.02 1.84 4.26
N VAL A 171 12.85 0.82 4.05
CA VAL A 171 13.17 -0.16 5.11
C VAL A 171 14.13 0.46 6.11
N VAL A 172 13.73 0.49 7.38
CA VAL A 172 14.51 1.15 8.45
C VAL A 172 15.08 0.17 9.48
N ALA A 173 14.51 -1.03 9.61
CA ALA A 173 15.05 -2.10 10.45
C ALA A 173 14.70 -3.48 9.89
N GLY A 174 15.57 -4.45 10.09
CA GLY A 174 15.44 -5.81 9.56
C GLY A 174 15.46 -5.84 8.02
N ARG A 175 15.46 -7.03 7.45
CA ARG A 175 15.36 -7.22 5.99
C ARG A 175 13.91 -7.46 5.60
N ARG A 176 13.51 -6.96 4.43
CA ARG A 176 12.20 -7.22 3.82
C ARG A 176 12.34 -7.68 2.38
N ARG A 177 11.53 -8.66 2.02
CA ARG A 177 11.37 -9.07 0.62
C ARG A 177 10.08 -8.46 0.08
N PHE A 178 10.20 -7.77 -1.03
CA PHE A 178 9.07 -7.28 -1.81
C PHE A 178 8.92 -8.13 -3.06
N THR A 179 7.70 -8.58 -3.34
CA THR A 179 7.34 -9.24 -4.59
C THR A 179 6.21 -8.43 -5.23
N LEU A 180 6.50 -7.83 -6.37
CA LEU A 180 5.62 -6.88 -7.05
C LEU A 180 5.12 -7.47 -8.37
N PHE A 181 3.87 -7.19 -8.70
CA PHE A 181 3.25 -7.68 -9.94
C PHE A 181 2.57 -6.51 -10.65
N PRO A 182 2.68 -6.46 -12.00
CA PRO A 182 1.97 -5.44 -12.78
C PRO A 182 0.44 -5.48 -12.54
N PRO A 183 -0.25 -4.35 -12.65
CA PRO A 183 -1.71 -4.25 -12.45
C PRO A 183 -2.52 -5.26 -13.29
N GLU A 184 -2.06 -5.59 -14.49
CA GLU A 184 -2.70 -6.52 -15.43
C GLU A 184 -2.74 -7.96 -14.90
N GLN A 185 -1.97 -8.28 -13.87
CA GLN A 185 -1.94 -9.62 -13.28
C GLN A 185 -3.12 -9.88 -12.33
N VAL A 186 -4.07 -8.97 -12.19
CA VAL A 186 -5.25 -9.10 -11.32
C VAL A 186 -5.96 -10.45 -11.48
N GLY A 187 -6.17 -10.92 -12.72
CA GLY A 187 -6.83 -12.20 -13.00
C GLY A 187 -5.98 -13.44 -12.66
N ASN A 188 -4.65 -13.27 -12.58
CA ASN A 188 -3.68 -14.33 -12.31
C ASN A 188 -3.30 -14.42 -10.82
N LEU A 189 -3.61 -13.38 -10.04
CA LEU A 189 -3.33 -13.30 -8.61
C LEU A 189 -4.43 -13.89 -7.73
N TYR A 190 -5.56 -14.30 -8.30
CA TYR A 190 -6.68 -14.89 -7.57
C TYR A 190 -7.09 -14.04 -6.37
N ILE A 191 -7.55 -12.83 -6.66
CA ILE A 191 -7.93 -11.84 -5.65
C ILE A 191 -9.18 -12.31 -4.89
N GLY A 192 -9.15 -12.16 -3.58
CA GLY A 192 -10.23 -12.52 -2.67
C GLY A 192 -11.39 -11.51 -2.67
N PRO A 193 -12.25 -11.56 -1.64
CA PRO A 193 -13.39 -10.65 -1.51
C PRO A 193 -12.99 -9.18 -1.59
N LEU A 194 -13.80 -8.37 -2.29
CA LEU A 194 -13.57 -6.93 -2.40
C LEU A 194 -14.11 -6.14 -1.21
N ASP A 195 -15.06 -6.69 -0.48
CA ASP A 195 -15.81 -6.09 0.62
C ASP A 195 -15.36 -6.58 2.01
N LEU A 196 -14.78 -7.79 2.11
CA LEU A 196 -14.14 -8.28 3.33
C LEU A 196 -12.63 -8.27 3.15
N THR A 197 -11.97 -7.23 3.63
CA THR A 197 -10.54 -7.00 3.41
C THR A 197 -9.75 -6.85 4.72
N PRO A 198 -8.52 -7.37 4.81
CA PRO A 198 -7.71 -7.24 6.02
C PRO A 198 -7.39 -5.79 6.40
N ALA A 199 -7.13 -4.92 5.40
CA ALA A 199 -6.65 -3.55 5.63
C ALA A 199 -7.22 -2.53 4.62
N GLY A 200 -8.43 -2.74 4.13
CA GLY A 200 -9.09 -1.83 3.19
C GLY A 200 -8.92 -2.22 1.73
N GLN A 201 -7.93 -3.05 1.39
CA GLN A 201 -7.69 -3.53 0.02
C GLN A 201 -7.86 -5.05 -0.06
N ALA A 202 -8.44 -5.51 -1.17
CA ALA A 202 -8.54 -6.94 -1.46
C ALA A 202 -7.13 -7.53 -1.67
N ILE A 203 -6.94 -8.76 -1.20
CA ILE A 203 -5.65 -9.43 -1.21
C ILE A 203 -5.70 -10.71 -2.07
N SER A 204 -4.55 -11.10 -2.62
CA SER A 204 -4.39 -12.40 -3.28
C SER A 204 -4.62 -13.55 -2.30
N LEU A 205 -5.33 -14.58 -2.76
CA LEU A 205 -5.54 -15.81 -2.01
C LEU A 205 -4.34 -16.77 -2.07
N VAL A 206 -3.39 -16.51 -2.97
CA VAL A 206 -2.19 -17.36 -3.12
C VAL A 206 -1.23 -17.11 -1.96
N ASP A 207 -0.76 -18.19 -1.34
CA ASP A 207 0.40 -18.13 -0.44
C ASP A 207 1.69 -18.11 -1.26
N LEU A 208 2.36 -16.95 -1.31
CA LEU A 208 3.57 -16.78 -2.11
C LEU A 208 4.74 -17.64 -1.60
N ALA A 209 4.77 -18.00 -0.32
CA ALA A 209 5.80 -18.84 0.24
C ALA A 209 5.61 -20.34 -0.09
N LYS A 210 4.35 -20.74 -0.28
CA LYS A 210 3.97 -22.13 -0.59
C LYS A 210 2.85 -22.15 -1.66
N PRO A 211 3.13 -21.76 -2.92
CA PRO A 211 2.09 -21.65 -3.95
C PRO A 211 1.48 -23.01 -4.29
N ASP A 212 0.16 -23.09 -4.23
CA ASP A 212 -0.59 -24.25 -4.70
C ASP A 212 -0.99 -24.03 -6.18
N PHE A 213 -0.15 -24.50 -7.08
CA PHE A 213 -0.39 -24.37 -8.53
C PHE A 213 -1.53 -25.26 -9.04
N ALA A 214 -1.93 -26.30 -8.30
CA ALA A 214 -3.10 -27.10 -8.66
C ALA A 214 -4.38 -26.31 -8.42
N ARG A 215 -4.48 -25.62 -7.30
CA ARG A 215 -5.59 -24.72 -6.96
C ARG A 215 -5.55 -23.40 -7.73
N PHE A 216 -4.36 -22.86 -7.98
CA PHE A 216 -4.13 -21.53 -8.57
C PHE A 216 -3.26 -21.60 -9.84
N PRO A 217 -3.67 -22.31 -10.90
CA PRO A 217 -2.80 -22.58 -12.06
C PRO A 217 -2.32 -21.34 -12.81
N ARG A 218 -3.14 -20.27 -12.92
CA ARG A 218 -2.72 -19.03 -13.58
C ARG A 218 -1.68 -18.24 -12.79
N TYR A 219 -1.47 -18.54 -11.49
CA TYR A 219 -0.46 -17.86 -10.69
C TYR A 219 0.96 -18.01 -11.27
N ALA A 220 1.24 -19.09 -11.99
CA ALA A 220 2.51 -19.25 -12.70
C ALA A 220 2.77 -18.12 -13.71
N GLN A 221 1.71 -17.57 -14.34
CA GLN A 221 1.80 -16.44 -15.26
C GLN A 221 2.11 -15.15 -14.50
N ALA A 222 1.45 -14.91 -13.37
CA ALA A 222 1.77 -13.76 -12.52
C ALA A 222 3.21 -13.82 -12.03
N LEU A 223 3.67 -14.99 -11.57
CA LEU A 223 5.04 -15.19 -11.06
C LEU A 223 6.10 -14.93 -12.14
N ALA A 224 5.83 -15.26 -13.40
CA ALA A 224 6.73 -14.98 -14.54
C ALA A 224 6.88 -13.48 -14.82
N GLN A 225 5.93 -12.65 -14.39
CA GLN A 225 5.97 -11.18 -14.52
C GLN A 225 6.38 -10.48 -13.22
N ALA A 226 6.54 -11.25 -12.13
CA ALA A 226 6.89 -10.70 -10.83
C ALA A 226 8.28 -10.06 -10.82
N GLN A 227 8.41 -8.94 -10.12
CA GLN A 227 9.68 -8.32 -9.77
C GLN A 227 9.91 -8.51 -8.27
N THR A 228 11.06 -9.10 -7.90
CA THR A 228 11.35 -9.40 -6.50
C THR A 228 12.68 -8.80 -6.08
N ALA A 229 12.68 -8.15 -4.92
CA ALA A 229 13.91 -7.63 -4.32
C ALA A 229 13.90 -7.82 -2.79
N GLU A 230 15.08 -8.06 -2.24
CA GLU A 230 15.33 -7.94 -0.80
C GLU A 230 15.95 -6.58 -0.51
N LEU A 231 15.34 -5.88 0.45
CA LEU A 231 15.75 -4.56 0.92
C LEU A 231 16.38 -4.69 2.31
N LEU A 232 17.50 -4.02 2.48
CA LEU A 232 18.21 -3.88 3.75
C LEU A 232 17.83 -2.55 4.43
N PRO A 233 18.09 -2.37 5.73
CA PRO A 233 17.92 -1.07 6.38
C PRO A 233 18.72 0.02 5.67
N GLY A 234 17.99 1.05 5.24
CA GLY A 234 18.52 2.16 4.42
C GLY A 234 18.07 2.12 2.95
N ASP A 235 17.64 0.97 2.44
CA ASP A 235 17.07 0.85 1.09
C ASP A 235 15.61 1.31 1.07
N ALA A 236 15.15 1.72 -0.12
CA ALA A 236 13.75 2.02 -0.38
C ALA A 236 13.26 1.41 -1.70
N VAL A 237 11.97 1.28 -1.85
CA VAL A 237 11.34 0.93 -3.12
C VAL A 237 10.22 1.92 -3.43
N PHE A 238 10.26 2.49 -4.64
CA PHE A 238 9.13 3.21 -5.20
C PHE A 238 8.16 2.19 -5.82
N ILE A 239 6.91 2.26 -5.44
CA ILE A 239 5.83 1.39 -5.93
C ILE A 239 4.76 2.31 -6.52
N PRO A 240 4.58 2.32 -7.86
CA PRO A 240 3.51 3.10 -8.46
C PRO A 240 2.13 2.66 -7.99
N SER A 241 1.18 3.57 -7.98
CA SER A 241 -0.24 3.28 -7.70
C SER A 241 -0.72 2.04 -8.45
N LEU A 242 -1.53 1.21 -7.80
CA LEU A 242 -2.14 -0.02 -8.32
C LEU A 242 -1.19 -1.19 -8.62
N TRP A 243 0.11 -1.06 -8.42
CA TRP A 243 1.00 -2.21 -8.48
C TRP A 243 0.72 -3.17 -7.32
N TRP A 244 0.46 -4.41 -7.63
CA TRP A 244 0.29 -5.47 -6.63
C TRP A 244 1.62 -5.71 -5.92
N HIS A 245 1.60 -5.76 -4.60
CA HIS A 245 2.81 -6.01 -3.84
C HIS A 245 2.53 -6.88 -2.61
N ALA A 246 3.38 -7.89 -2.46
CA ALA A 246 3.48 -8.69 -1.25
C ALA A 246 4.75 -8.30 -0.51
N VAL A 247 4.68 -8.26 0.83
CA VAL A 247 5.81 -7.87 1.68
C VAL A 247 6.03 -8.92 2.75
N GLU A 248 7.25 -9.43 2.82
CA GLU A 248 7.68 -10.41 3.81
C GLU A 248 8.78 -9.83 4.68
N ALA A 249 8.57 -9.78 5.99
CA ALA A 249 9.59 -9.41 6.95
C ALA A 249 10.43 -10.65 7.30
N LEU A 250 11.74 -10.56 7.12
CA LEU A 250 12.66 -11.72 7.22
C LEU A 250 13.34 -11.82 8.59
N GLU A 251 13.24 -10.79 9.42
CA GLU A 251 13.93 -10.68 10.70
C GLU A 251 12.95 -10.54 11.88
N PRO A 252 13.41 -10.85 13.12
CA PRO A 252 12.56 -10.81 14.31
C PRO A 252 12.05 -9.41 14.67
N VAL A 253 12.82 -8.37 14.34
CA VAL A 253 12.39 -6.97 14.43
C VAL A 253 12.55 -6.37 13.05
N SER A 254 11.46 -5.92 12.46
CA SER A 254 11.45 -5.38 11.12
C SER A 254 10.51 -4.18 11.03
N ALA A 255 11.03 -3.09 10.48
CA ALA A 255 10.27 -1.85 10.33
C ALA A 255 10.52 -1.20 8.97
N LEU A 256 9.50 -0.52 8.47
CA LEU A 256 9.61 0.42 7.37
C LEU A 256 8.85 1.72 7.69
N VAL A 257 9.28 2.80 7.06
CA VAL A 257 8.53 4.05 6.96
C VAL A 257 8.14 4.23 5.52
N ASN A 258 6.88 4.49 5.26
CA ASN A 258 6.42 4.77 3.90
C ASN A 258 5.84 6.18 3.77
N PHE A 259 5.94 6.69 2.56
CA PHE A 259 5.38 7.95 2.12
C PHE A 259 4.32 7.62 1.07
N TRP A 260 3.06 7.96 1.35
CA TRP A 260 1.93 7.77 0.43
C TRP A 260 1.41 9.11 -0.05
N TRP A 261 1.29 9.28 -1.36
CA TRP A 261 0.66 10.45 -1.97
C TRP A 261 -0.23 10.06 -3.15
N ARG A 262 -1.21 10.88 -3.43
CA ARG A 262 -2.09 10.70 -4.58
C ARG A 262 -1.86 11.81 -5.59
N GLN A 263 -1.66 11.46 -6.85
CA GLN A 263 -1.52 12.42 -7.94
C GLN A 263 -2.87 13.07 -8.32
N SER A 264 -4.00 12.51 -7.86
CA SER A 264 -5.33 13.05 -8.10
C SER A 264 -5.71 14.08 -7.04
N PRO A 265 -6.44 15.17 -7.42
CA PRO A 265 -6.94 16.13 -6.46
C PRO A 265 -7.80 15.51 -5.35
N ALA A 266 -7.74 16.09 -4.14
CA ALA A 266 -8.44 15.56 -2.95
C ALA A 266 -9.98 15.52 -3.10
N TYR A 267 -10.57 16.36 -3.99
CA TYR A 267 -12.00 16.34 -4.24
C TYR A 267 -12.47 15.19 -5.14
N MET A 268 -11.56 14.46 -5.79
CA MET A 268 -11.90 13.25 -6.52
C MET A 268 -12.16 12.11 -5.55
N ASP A 269 -13.20 11.33 -5.84
CA ASP A 269 -13.57 10.17 -5.05
C ASP A 269 -12.68 8.96 -5.35
N SER A 270 -12.87 7.88 -4.56
CA SER A 270 -12.16 6.61 -4.77
C SER A 270 -12.65 5.91 -6.05
N PRO A 271 -11.75 5.50 -6.97
CA PRO A 271 -12.12 4.67 -8.12
C PRO A 271 -12.79 3.34 -7.73
N MET A 272 -12.56 2.85 -6.51
CA MET A 272 -13.24 1.65 -6.00
C MET A 272 -14.75 1.83 -5.91
N ASN A 273 -15.25 3.05 -5.62
CA ASN A 273 -16.69 3.32 -5.62
C ASN A 273 -17.28 3.18 -7.04
N THR A 274 -16.54 3.60 -8.06
CA THR A 274 -16.92 3.38 -9.46
C THR A 274 -16.96 1.89 -9.80
N LEU A 275 -15.97 1.12 -9.37
CA LEU A 275 -15.95 -0.33 -9.58
C LEU A 275 -17.14 -1.01 -8.90
N MET A 276 -17.45 -0.66 -7.65
CA MET A 276 -18.61 -1.22 -6.93
C MET A 276 -19.93 -0.88 -7.63
N LEU A 277 -20.07 0.38 -8.10
CA LEU A 277 -21.24 0.80 -8.86
C LEU A 277 -21.34 0.03 -10.19
N ALA A 278 -20.26 -0.17 -10.91
CA ALA A 278 -20.23 -0.94 -12.14
C ALA A 278 -20.53 -2.43 -11.91
N LEU A 279 -20.07 -3.04 -10.82
CA LEU A 279 -20.45 -4.39 -10.42
C LEU A 279 -21.98 -4.52 -10.22
N MET A 280 -22.59 -3.52 -9.58
CA MET A 280 -24.03 -3.50 -9.33
C MET A 280 -24.85 -3.29 -10.62
N THR A 281 -24.36 -2.50 -11.56
CA THR A 281 -25.17 -2.00 -12.69
C THR A 281 -24.82 -2.60 -14.04
N LEU A 282 -23.60 -3.09 -14.24
CA LEU A 282 -23.10 -3.50 -15.56
C LEU A 282 -22.73 -4.98 -15.65
N ARG A 283 -22.20 -5.58 -14.58
CA ARG A 283 -21.61 -6.93 -14.62
C ARG A 283 -22.56 -7.98 -15.19
N ASP A 284 -23.83 -7.93 -14.81
CA ASP A 284 -24.80 -8.96 -15.12
C ASP A 284 -25.69 -8.61 -16.34
N LEU A 285 -25.36 -7.54 -17.08
CA LEU A 285 -26.01 -7.23 -18.35
C LEU A 285 -25.67 -8.27 -19.43
N PRO A 286 -26.54 -8.43 -20.47
CA PRO A 286 -26.20 -9.22 -21.67
C PRO A 286 -24.87 -8.77 -22.29
N SER A 287 -24.12 -9.72 -22.87
CA SER A 287 -22.75 -9.46 -23.39
C SER A 287 -22.68 -8.28 -24.36
N ALA A 288 -23.63 -8.17 -25.30
CA ALA A 288 -23.67 -7.05 -26.25
C ALA A 288 -23.85 -5.69 -25.56
N GLN A 289 -24.66 -5.63 -24.50
CA GLN A 289 -24.84 -4.41 -23.71
C GLN A 289 -23.59 -4.06 -22.92
N ARG A 290 -22.89 -5.05 -22.30
CA ARG A 290 -21.59 -4.81 -21.62
C ARG A 290 -20.55 -4.26 -22.57
N GLN A 291 -20.47 -4.81 -23.81
CA GLN A 291 -19.55 -4.29 -24.83
C GLN A 291 -19.86 -2.84 -25.22
N ALA A 292 -21.16 -2.52 -25.41
CA ALA A 292 -21.57 -1.15 -25.69
C ALA A 292 -21.23 -0.19 -24.54
N TRP A 293 -21.43 -0.59 -23.28
CA TRP A 293 -21.00 0.18 -22.12
C TRP A 293 -19.48 0.33 -22.06
N GLY A 294 -18.71 -0.71 -22.43
CA GLY A 294 -17.26 -0.61 -22.55
C GLY A 294 -16.83 0.52 -23.48
N ALA A 295 -17.45 0.63 -24.67
CA ALA A 295 -17.17 1.72 -25.60
C ALA A 295 -17.49 3.12 -25.04
N LEU A 296 -18.58 3.24 -24.22
CA LEU A 296 -18.89 4.51 -23.54
C LEU A 296 -17.85 4.84 -22.47
N PHE A 297 -17.42 3.86 -21.65
CA PHE A 297 -16.35 4.08 -20.67
C PHE A 297 -15.03 4.43 -21.35
N ASP A 298 -14.68 3.75 -22.42
CA ASP A 298 -13.46 4.06 -23.20
C ASP A 298 -13.49 5.50 -23.69
N HIS A 299 -14.61 5.95 -24.26
CA HIS A 299 -14.72 7.30 -24.82
C HIS A 299 -14.76 8.40 -23.74
N TYR A 300 -15.57 8.22 -22.69
CA TYR A 300 -15.82 9.30 -21.72
C TYR A 300 -14.89 9.26 -20.49
N VAL A 301 -14.18 8.15 -20.24
CA VAL A 301 -13.39 7.96 -19.03
C VAL A 301 -11.94 7.59 -19.35
N PHE A 302 -11.70 6.47 -20.04
CA PHE A 302 -10.34 5.94 -20.16
C PHE A 302 -9.51 6.65 -21.24
N HIS A 303 -10.13 7.09 -22.32
CA HIS A 303 -9.49 7.81 -23.41
C HIS A 303 -10.06 9.23 -23.59
N ALA A 304 -10.68 9.77 -22.52
CA ALA A 304 -11.21 11.13 -22.57
C ALA A 304 -10.07 12.15 -22.72
N ASP A 305 -10.25 13.08 -23.66
CA ASP A 305 -9.32 14.17 -23.97
C ASP A 305 -10.07 15.49 -24.25
N ALA A 306 -9.35 16.51 -24.70
CA ALA A 306 -9.94 17.80 -25.02
C ALA A 306 -10.99 17.72 -26.16
N GLN A 307 -10.94 16.71 -27.04
CA GLN A 307 -11.87 16.53 -28.15
C GLN A 307 -13.18 15.85 -27.73
N THR A 308 -13.17 15.11 -26.62
CA THR A 308 -14.34 14.34 -26.14
C THR A 308 -15.62 15.18 -26.00
N ALA A 309 -15.48 16.45 -25.59
CA ALA A 309 -16.59 17.38 -25.43
C ALA A 309 -16.48 18.66 -26.28
N ALA A 310 -15.51 18.75 -27.19
CA ALA A 310 -15.24 19.98 -27.97
C ALA A 310 -16.42 20.44 -28.86
N HIS A 311 -17.26 19.51 -29.30
CA HIS A 311 -18.45 19.79 -30.09
C HIS A 311 -19.61 20.39 -29.28
N ILE A 312 -19.50 20.40 -27.95
CA ILE A 312 -20.51 20.97 -27.04
C ILE A 312 -20.03 22.34 -26.59
N PRO A 313 -20.86 23.40 -26.72
CA PRO A 313 -20.50 24.72 -26.21
C PRO A 313 -20.11 24.68 -24.73
N PRO A 314 -19.09 25.43 -24.25
CA PRO A 314 -18.56 25.32 -22.89
C PRO A 314 -19.61 25.42 -21.78
N HIS A 315 -20.62 26.29 -21.95
CA HIS A 315 -21.72 26.47 -20.97
C HIS A 315 -22.68 25.29 -20.90
N ALA A 316 -22.67 24.39 -21.89
CA ALA A 316 -23.57 23.22 -22.01
C ALA A 316 -22.87 21.88 -21.72
N GLN A 317 -21.55 21.86 -21.50
CA GLN A 317 -20.79 20.61 -21.27
C GLN A 317 -21.18 19.87 -19.98
N GLY A 318 -21.71 20.57 -18.97
CA GLY A 318 -22.23 19.94 -17.75
C GLY A 318 -21.17 19.07 -17.05
N VAL A 319 -21.46 17.78 -16.89
CA VAL A 319 -20.57 16.79 -16.25
C VAL A 319 -19.33 16.43 -17.10
N LEU A 320 -19.34 16.76 -18.39
CA LEU A 320 -18.19 16.54 -19.27
C LEU A 320 -17.18 17.69 -19.22
N ALA A 321 -17.50 18.82 -18.61
CA ALA A 321 -16.54 19.91 -18.40
C ALA A 321 -15.47 19.46 -17.38
N PRO A 322 -14.25 20.08 -17.41
CA PRO A 322 -13.18 19.77 -16.47
C PRO A 322 -13.68 19.74 -15.01
N LEU A 323 -13.30 18.73 -14.27
CA LEU A 323 -13.76 18.52 -12.90
C LEU A 323 -13.17 19.60 -11.99
N THR A 324 -14.05 20.24 -11.20
CA THR A 324 -13.70 21.21 -10.15
C THR A 324 -14.27 20.73 -8.82
N PRO A 325 -13.86 21.30 -7.67
CA PRO A 325 -14.46 20.96 -6.37
C PRO A 325 -15.99 21.08 -6.36
N ASP A 326 -16.54 22.13 -6.98
CA ASP A 326 -17.98 22.37 -7.04
C ASP A 326 -18.70 21.35 -7.92
N ARG A 327 -18.15 21.04 -9.10
CA ARG A 327 -18.70 20.02 -9.98
C ARG A 327 -18.62 18.63 -9.35
N ALA A 328 -17.55 18.32 -8.64
CA ALA A 328 -17.42 17.06 -7.92
C ALA A 328 -18.50 16.94 -6.83
N ARG A 329 -18.75 18.00 -6.04
CA ARG A 329 -19.83 18.04 -5.05
C ARG A 329 -21.21 17.86 -5.70
N HIS A 330 -21.47 18.56 -6.78
CA HIS A 330 -22.74 18.48 -7.51
C HIS A 330 -22.96 17.06 -8.05
N LEU A 331 -21.96 16.47 -8.72
CA LEU A 331 -22.05 15.12 -9.28
C LEU A 331 -22.30 14.08 -8.19
N ARG A 332 -21.60 14.20 -7.05
CA ARG A 332 -21.83 13.33 -5.88
C ARG A 332 -23.25 13.43 -5.36
N ALA A 333 -23.80 14.64 -5.23
CA ALA A 333 -25.16 14.84 -4.79
C ALA A 333 -26.18 14.25 -5.77
N VAL A 334 -25.97 14.39 -7.07
CA VAL A 334 -26.81 13.77 -8.11
C VAL A 334 -26.78 12.25 -8.01
N LEU A 335 -25.60 11.63 -7.84
CA LEU A 335 -25.44 10.18 -7.70
C LEU A 335 -26.14 9.67 -6.44
N LEU A 336 -25.90 10.30 -5.28
CA LEU A 336 -26.56 9.93 -4.03
C LEU A 336 -28.08 9.97 -4.14
N ASN A 337 -28.63 11.03 -4.74
CA ASN A 337 -30.09 11.17 -4.95
C ASN A 337 -30.66 10.11 -5.89
N ARG A 338 -29.88 9.64 -6.88
CA ARG A 338 -30.32 8.57 -7.79
C ARG A 338 -30.25 7.18 -7.15
N LEU A 339 -29.22 6.95 -6.32
CA LEU A 339 -29.02 5.66 -5.64
C LEU A 339 -29.98 5.44 -4.47
N ASN A 340 -30.52 6.51 -3.87
CA ASN A 340 -31.50 6.45 -2.77
C ASN A 340 -32.95 6.35 -3.25
N ARG A 341 -33.19 6.13 -4.53
CA ARG A 341 -34.52 5.84 -5.11
C ARG A 341 -34.74 4.33 -5.20
#